data_c0276fff5bd36796e7cca9c6af5d4493
#
_entry.id   c0276fff5bd36796e7cca9c6af5d4493
#
_cell.length_a   1.000
_cell.length_b   1.000
_cell.length_c   1.000
_cell.angle_alpha   90.00
_cell.angle_beta   90.00
_cell.angle_gamma   90.00
#
_symmetry.space_group_name_H-M   'P 1'
#
loop_
_entity.id
_entity.type
_entity.pdbx_description
1 polymer ?
#
loop_
_entity_poly.entity_id
_entity_poly.type
_entity_poly.pdbx_seq_one_letter_code
_entity_poly.pdbx_strand_id
1 'polypeptide(L)'
;MVSVVWTEISIEDLKEIFDFIAADSNRYATITVDKIYHRVESIAASPYIGRVVPEINEKTIRELIVGTYRVIYRIKNDHQIDILRIYHSARLLGRDKL
;
A
#
# COMPACT_ATOMS: atom_id res chain seq x y z
N MET A 1 10.76 -16.71 -4.65
CA MET A 1 10.20 -15.36 -4.86
C MET A 1 8.89 -15.21 -4.09
N VAL A 2 8.69 -14.09 -3.47
CA VAL A 2 7.48 -13.83 -2.68
C VAL A 2 6.37 -13.34 -3.60
N SER A 3 5.15 -13.86 -3.40
CA SER A 3 3.98 -13.40 -4.12
C SER A 3 3.38 -12.17 -3.42
N VAL A 4 2.98 -11.17 -4.21
CA VAL A 4 2.27 -9.99 -3.70
C VAL A 4 0.80 -10.15 -4.04
N VAL A 5 -0.04 -10.23 -3.01
CA VAL A 5 -1.48 -10.38 -3.16
C VAL A 5 -2.16 -9.06 -2.79
N TRP A 6 -2.84 -8.47 -3.76
CA TRP A 6 -3.65 -7.28 -3.52
C TRP A 6 -4.99 -7.71 -2.97
N THR A 7 -5.31 -7.27 -1.75
CA THR A 7 -6.63 -7.53 -1.19
C THR A 7 -7.68 -6.73 -1.96
N GLU A 8 -8.90 -7.21 -1.92
CA GLU A 8 -10.02 -6.53 -2.58
C GLU A 8 -10.14 -5.08 -2.12
N ILE A 9 -10.02 -4.84 -0.81
CA ILE A 9 -10.12 -3.49 -0.26
C ILE A 9 -8.94 -2.60 -0.68
N SER A 10 -7.75 -3.16 -0.84
CA SER A 10 -6.60 -2.38 -1.33
C SER A 10 -6.78 -1.95 -2.78
N ILE A 11 -7.40 -2.79 -3.59
CA ILE A 11 -7.74 -2.45 -4.98
C ILE A 11 -8.78 -1.34 -5.01
N GLU A 12 -9.78 -1.41 -4.14
CA GLU A 12 -10.77 -0.34 -4.00
C GLU A 12 -10.13 0.98 -3.57
N ASP A 13 -9.20 0.93 -2.61
CA ASP A 13 -8.45 2.11 -2.18
C ASP A 13 -7.72 2.74 -3.37
N LEU A 14 -7.06 1.92 -4.17
CA LEU A 14 -6.31 2.39 -5.34
C LEU A 14 -7.23 3.04 -6.37
N LYS A 15 -8.40 2.45 -6.59
CA LYS A 15 -9.41 2.99 -7.49
C LYS A 15 -9.94 4.34 -7.01
N GLU A 16 -10.21 4.47 -5.71
CA GLU A 16 -10.66 5.73 -5.12
C GLU A 16 -9.62 6.83 -5.27
N ILE A 17 -8.33 6.49 -5.09
CA ILE A 17 -7.23 7.43 -5.31
C ILE A 17 -7.23 7.89 -6.76
N PHE A 18 -7.35 6.94 -7.69
CA PHE A 18 -7.41 7.28 -9.11
C PHE A 18 -8.57 8.22 -9.40
N ASP A 19 -9.78 7.88 -8.97
CA ASP A 19 -10.98 8.67 -9.26
C ASP A 19 -10.89 10.08 -8.68
N PHE A 20 -10.36 10.20 -7.48
CA PHE A 20 -10.17 11.50 -6.82
C PHE A 20 -9.24 12.42 -7.64
N ILE A 21 -8.10 11.89 -8.06
CA ILE A 21 -7.13 12.67 -8.84
C ILE A 21 -7.65 12.94 -10.25
N ALA A 22 -8.32 11.94 -10.84
CA ALA A 22 -8.83 12.04 -12.22
C ALA A 22 -9.90 13.12 -12.39
N ALA A 23 -10.55 13.53 -11.30
CA ALA A 23 -11.48 14.65 -11.35
C ALA A 23 -10.80 15.93 -11.87
N ASP A 24 -9.50 16.08 -11.58
CA ASP A 24 -8.70 17.21 -12.06
C ASP A 24 -7.83 16.83 -13.28
N SER A 25 -7.26 15.62 -13.27
CA SER A 25 -6.32 15.20 -14.31
C SER A 25 -6.23 13.68 -14.41
N ASN A 26 -6.74 13.11 -15.49
CA ASN A 26 -6.59 11.68 -15.80
C ASN A 26 -5.12 11.29 -15.92
N ARG A 27 -4.32 12.16 -16.53
CA ARG A 27 -2.89 11.89 -16.70
C ARG A 27 -2.19 11.76 -15.36
N TYR A 28 -2.45 12.67 -14.44
CA TYR A 28 -1.81 12.64 -13.13
C TYR A 28 -2.29 11.46 -12.29
N ALA A 29 -3.58 11.10 -12.43
CA ALA A 29 -4.11 9.90 -11.78
C ALA A 29 -3.37 8.64 -12.24
N THR A 30 -3.16 8.50 -13.54
CA THR A 30 -2.42 7.36 -14.12
C THR A 30 -1.00 7.32 -13.60
N ILE A 31 -0.30 8.45 -13.62
CA ILE A 31 1.09 8.53 -13.13
C ILE A 31 1.16 8.11 -11.65
N THR A 32 0.24 8.60 -10.84
CA THR A 32 0.22 8.31 -9.39
C THR A 32 -0.02 6.83 -9.11
N VAL A 33 -1.04 6.26 -9.76
CA VAL A 33 -1.39 4.84 -9.56
C VAL A 33 -0.28 3.93 -10.07
N ASP A 34 0.31 4.22 -11.23
CA ASP A 34 1.44 3.45 -11.75
C ASP A 34 2.63 3.48 -10.80
N LYS A 35 2.91 4.63 -10.22
CA LYS A 35 4.01 4.78 -9.25
C LYS A 35 3.77 3.92 -8.02
N ILE A 36 2.55 3.93 -7.49
CA ILE A 36 2.18 3.10 -6.34
C ILE A 36 2.33 1.61 -6.70
N TYR A 37 1.77 1.21 -7.84
CA TYR A 37 1.81 -0.18 -8.28
C TYR A 37 3.25 -0.70 -8.39
N HIS A 38 4.11 0.04 -9.06
CA HIS A 38 5.50 -0.40 -9.26
C HIS A 38 6.29 -0.45 -7.95
N ARG A 39 6.04 0.47 -7.04
CA ARG A 39 6.67 0.44 -5.72
C ARG A 39 6.20 -0.76 -4.90
N VAL A 40 4.92 -1.09 -4.98
CA VAL A 40 4.38 -2.28 -4.32
C VAL A 40 5.02 -3.55 -4.84
N GLU A 41 5.19 -3.66 -6.16
CA GLU A 41 5.83 -4.84 -6.75
C GLU A 41 7.27 -5.02 -6.28
N SER A 42 7.96 -3.93 -5.93
CA SER A 42 9.32 -4.01 -5.39
C SER A 42 9.39 -4.68 -4.02
N ILE A 43 8.29 -4.76 -3.28
CA ILE A 43 8.23 -5.40 -1.98
C ILE A 43 8.52 -6.91 -2.10
N ALA A 44 8.18 -7.52 -3.24
CA ALA A 44 8.43 -8.94 -3.48
C ALA A 44 9.91 -9.31 -3.36
N ALA A 45 10.81 -8.40 -3.76
CA ALA A 45 12.25 -8.61 -3.69
C ALA A 45 12.82 -8.32 -2.31
N SER A 46 12.17 -7.49 -1.52
CA SER A 46 12.63 -7.05 -0.20
C SER A 46 11.44 -6.86 0.74
N PRO A 47 10.86 -7.94 1.28
CA PRO A 47 9.64 -7.84 2.10
C PRO A 47 9.73 -6.91 3.31
N TYR A 48 10.93 -6.76 3.86
CA TYR A 48 11.15 -5.91 5.04
C TYR A 48 11.61 -4.49 4.70
N ILE A 49 11.46 -4.07 3.43
CA ILE A 49 11.84 -2.73 2.99
C ILE A 49 11.01 -1.63 3.67
N GLY A 50 9.74 -1.90 3.95
CA GLY A 50 8.88 -0.99 4.67
C GLY A 50 9.20 -1.00 6.16
N ARG A 51 8.82 0.07 6.86
CA ARG A 51 8.97 0.13 8.31
C ARG A 51 7.77 -0.47 9.01
N VAL A 52 7.94 -0.84 10.26
CA VAL A 52 6.82 -1.28 11.11
C VAL A 52 5.84 -0.09 11.23
N VAL A 53 4.54 -0.36 11.06
CA VAL A 53 3.51 0.67 11.22
C VAL A 53 3.50 1.11 12.68
N PRO A 54 3.82 2.39 12.99
CA PRO A 54 3.95 2.83 14.37
C PRO A 54 2.69 2.66 15.21
N GLU A 55 1.52 2.87 14.59
CA GLU A 55 0.23 2.77 15.30
C GLU A 55 -0.12 1.33 15.68
N ILE A 56 0.41 0.36 14.94
CA ILE A 56 0.13 -1.07 15.14
C ILE A 56 1.22 -1.75 15.95
N ASN A 57 2.47 -1.41 15.63
CA ASN A 57 3.66 -1.96 16.30
C ASN A 57 3.76 -3.48 16.26
N GLU A 58 3.50 -4.08 15.09
CA GLU A 58 3.70 -5.51 14.82
C GLU A 58 4.72 -5.67 13.69
N LYS A 59 5.70 -6.55 13.87
CA LYS A 59 6.80 -6.75 12.92
C LYS A 59 6.33 -7.20 11.54
N THR A 60 5.20 -7.89 11.47
CA THR A 60 4.67 -8.42 10.21
C THR A 60 3.80 -7.42 9.46
N ILE A 61 3.42 -6.31 10.09
CA ILE A 61 2.60 -5.28 9.48
C ILE A 61 3.47 -4.06 9.24
N ARG A 62 3.70 -3.77 7.96
CA ARG A 62 4.64 -2.74 7.54
C ARG A 62 4.01 -1.72 6.64
N GLU A 63 4.67 -0.60 6.49
CA GLU A 63 4.23 0.44 5.55
C GLU A 63 5.36 0.85 4.65
N LEU A 64 5.00 1.17 3.41
CA LEU A 64 5.89 1.77 2.44
C LEU A 64 5.29 3.10 2.04
N ILE A 65 6.08 4.16 2.14
CA ILE A 65 5.61 5.50 1.76
C ILE A 65 5.89 5.70 0.28
N VAL A 66 4.85 6.05 -0.48
CA VAL A 66 4.95 6.33 -1.91
C VAL A 66 4.31 7.69 -2.16
N GLY A 67 5.15 8.72 -2.31
CA GLY A 67 4.66 10.10 -2.40
C GLY A 67 3.92 10.49 -1.13
N THR A 68 2.63 10.84 -1.27
CA THR A 68 1.78 11.22 -0.14
C THR A 68 0.91 10.05 0.36
N TYR A 69 1.20 8.83 -0.07
CA TYR A 69 0.39 7.66 0.29
C TYR A 69 1.17 6.68 1.13
N ARG A 70 0.46 5.99 2.03
CA ARG A 70 0.98 4.91 2.85
C ARG A 70 0.41 3.61 2.29
N VAL A 71 1.28 2.70 1.88
CA VAL A 71 0.89 1.34 1.48
C VAL A 71 1.12 0.45 2.70
N ILE A 72 0.04 -0.08 3.25
CA ILE A 72 0.10 -0.96 4.42
C ILE A 72 0.05 -2.40 3.93
N TYR A 73 1.02 -3.20 4.35
CA TYR A 73 1.08 -4.60 3.94
C TYR A 73 1.44 -5.51 5.11
N ARG A 74 1.05 -6.79 4.97
CA ARG A 74 1.39 -7.83 5.95
C ARG A 74 2.30 -8.84 5.30
N ILE A 75 3.38 -9.19 5.99
CA ILE A 75 4.21 -10.32 5.65
C ILE A 75 3.53 -11.55 6.23
N LYS A 76 2.76 -12.26 5.41
CA LYS A 76 1.95 -13.39 5.87
C LYS A 76 2.81 -14.59 6.22
N ASN A 77 3.80 -14.87 5.37
CA ASN A 77 4.78 -15.95 5.55
C ASN A 77 5.95 -15.70 4.60
N ASP A 78 6.84 -16.69 4.46
CA ASP A 78 8.02 -16.60 3.60
C ASP A 78 7.69 -16.51 2.10
N HIS A 79 6.44 -16.76 1.72
CA HIS A 79 6.04 -16.86 0.32
C HIS A 79 5.00 -15.84 -0.10
N GLN A 80 4.39 -15.12 0.83
CA GLN A 80 3.27 -14.24 0.50
C GLN A 80 3.24 -12.97 1.33
N ILE A 81 2.98 -11.88 0.62
CA ILE A 81 2.72 -10.56 1.20
C ILE A 81 1.33 -10.14 0.78
N ASP A 82 0.52 -9.67 1.73
CA ASP A 82 -0.81 -9.14 1.44
C ASP A 82 -0.80 -7.63 1.53
N ILE A 83 -1.27 -6.96 0.49
CA ILE A 83 -1.46 -5.51 0.52
C ILE A 83 -2.80 -5.26 1.19
N LEU A 84 -2.78 -4.65 2.37
CA LEU A 84 -3.96 -4.50 3.21
C LEU A 84 -4.76 -3.24 2.88
N ARG A 85 -4.09 -2.10 2.85
CA ARG A 85 -4.74 -0.82 2.62
C ARG A 85 -3.78 0.17 1.97
N ILE A 86 -4.34 1.20 1.31
CA ILE A 86 -3.57 2.34 0.82
C ILE A 86 -4.26 3.59 1.34
N TYR A 87 -3.53 4.39 2.12
CA TYR A 87 -4.05 5.59 2.75
C TYR A 87 -3.21 6.82 2.41
N HIS A 88 -3.81 7.98 2.53
CA HIS A 88 -3.04 9.22 2.54
C HIS A 88 -2.11 9.21 3.77
N SER A 89 -0.86 9.65 3.58
CA SER A 89 0.19 9.51 4.59
C SER A 89 -0.10 10.23 5.91
N ALA A 90 -0.93 11.26 5.89
CA ALA A 90 -1.31 11.99 7.10
C ALA A 90 -2.36 11.28 7.94
N ARG A 91 -2.98 10.21 7.42
CA ARG A 91 -4.06 9.51 8.12
C ARG A 91 -3.49 8.54 9.16
N LEU A 92 -4.00 8.62 10.38
CA LEU A 92 -3.64 7.68 11.45
C LEU A 92 -4.44 6.38 11.29
N LEU A 93 -3.80 5.25 11.67
CA LEU A 93 -4.41 3.94 11.58
C LEU A 93 -4.73 3.37 12.95
N GLY A 94 -5.94 2.80 13.08
CA GLY A 94 -6.27 1.92 14.18
C GLY A 94 -6.22 0.47 13.71
N ARG A 95 -6.09 -0.48 14.65
CA ARG A 95 -6.07 -1.91 14.31
C ARG A 95 -7.34 -2.37 13.62
N ASP A 96 -8.47 -1.77 13.96
CA ASP A 96 -9.77 -2.06 13.38
C ASP A 96 -9.90 -1.63 11.92
N LYS A 97 -8.93 -0.89 11.41
CA LYS A 97 -8.93 -0.42 10.02
C LYS A 97 -8.21 -1.37 9.05
N LEU A 98 -7.60 -2.40 9.57
CA LEU A 98 -6.84 -3.34 8.75
C LEU A 98 -7.59 -4.60 8.36
#